data_407ddd27accdf56e0212667b54cd0436
#
_entry.id   407ddd27accdf56e0212667b54cd0436
#
_cell.length_a   1.000
_cell.length_b   1.000
_cell.length_c   1.000
_cell.angle_alpha   90.00
_cell.angle_beta   90.00
_cell.angle_gamma   90.00
#
_symmetry.space_group_name_H-M   'P 1'
#
loop_
_entity.id
_entity.type
_entity.pdbx_description
1 polymer ?
#
loop_
_entity_poly.entity_id
_entity_poly.type
_entity_poly.pdbx_seq_one_letter_code
_entity_poly.pdbx_strand_id
1 'polypeptide(L)'
;SDMVPTGFHGVELADVQFGDTVCVVGIGPVGLMAVAGAALRGAARLFAVGSRPVCAEAAKAYGATDIINYREGDIVQQVLEKTHGYGVDRVILAGGDNDTFLQAVNMVKPGGYIGNVNYLGSGDYVRIPRVEWGCGMGHKTIRGGLMPGGRLRMEKLAALMETGRLDTSRLLTHRFQGFEHMEEALLLMKDKPRDLIKPVVIL
;
A
#
# COMPACT_ATOMS: atom_id res chain seq x y z
N SER A 1 -13.06 -6.01 7.53
CA SER A 1 -12.91 -5.06 8.66
C SER A 1 -11.47 -4.68 8.96
N ASP A 2 -10.48 -5.30 8.32
CA ASP A 2 -9.06 -5.04 8.56
C ASP A 2 -8.39 -4.36 7.35
N MET A 3 -8.28 -5.05 6.22
CA MET A 3 -7.49 -4.60 5.07
C MET A 3 -7.95 -3.27 4.46
N VAL A 4 -9.26 -3.09 4.31
CA VAL A 4 -9.83 -1.88 3.70
C VAL A 4 -9.55 -0.65 4.58
N PRO A 5 -9.95 -0.63 5.87
CA PRO A 5 -9.71 0.52 6.72
C PRO A 5 -8.21 0.78 6.95
N THR A 6 -7.37 -0.27 6.98
CA THR A 6 -5.90 -0.12 7.14
C THR A 6 -5.27 0.52 5.91
N GLY A 7 -5.63 0.09 4.69
CA GLY A 7 -5.15 0.71 3.46
C GLY A 7 -5.55 2.19 3.36
N PHE A 8 -6.80 2.51 3.66
CA PHE A 8 -7.27 3.90 3.70
C PHE A 8 -6.58 4.72 4.79
N HIS A 9 -6.26 4.11 5.93
CA HIS A 9 -5.50 4.78 6.98
C HIS A 9 -4.07 5.14 6.54
N GLY A 10 -3.42 4.28 5.78
CA GLY A 10 -2.13 4.60 5.15
C GLY A 10 -2.19 5.86 4.30
N VAL A 11 -3.28 6.04 3.54
CA VAL A 11 -3.53 7.23 2.73
C VAL A 11 -3.73 8.48 3.61
N GLU A 12 -4.43 8.35 4.75
CA GLU A 12 -4.61 9.42 5.73
C GLU A 12 -3.29 9.80 6.40
N LEU A 13 -2.48 8.82 6.81
CA LEU A 13 -1.16 9.05 7.42
C LEU A 13 -0.20 9.75 6.46
N ALA A 14 -0.22 9.37 5.18
CA ALA A 14 0.57 10.01 4.13
C ALA A 14 0.01 11.39 3.72
N ASP A 15 -1.15 11.78 4.23
CA ASP A 15 -1.82 13.04 3.91
C ASP A 15 -1.96 13.27 2.39
N VAL A 16 -2.42 12.25 1.67
CA VAL A 16 -2.58 12.31 0.20
C VAL A 16 -3.57 13.40 -0.18
N GLN A 17 -3.15 14.30 -1.05
CA GLN A 17 -3.92 15.41 -1.56
C GLN A 17 -4.22 15.26 -3.06
N PHE A 18 -5.19 16.00 -3.53
CA PHE A 18 -5.48 16.12 -4.96
C PHE A 18 -4.24 16.56 -5.74
N GLY A 19 -3.93 15.85 -6.82
CA GLY A 19 -2.81 16.15 -7.70
C GLY A 19 -1.46 15.57 -7.27
N ASP A 20 -1.37 14.91 -6.09
CA ASP A 20 -0.12 14.32 -5.62
C ASP A 20 0.38 13.18 -6.51
N THR A 21 1.70 13.05 -6.55
CA THR A 21 2.39 11.83 -7.00
C THR A 21 2.59 10.92 -5.78
N VAL A 22 2.00 9.73 -5.81
CA VAL A 22 1.97 8.80 -4.67
C VAL A 22 2.68 7.49 -5.02
N CYS A 23 3.44 6.92 -4.09
CA CYS A 23 4.00 5.58 -4.21
C CYS A 23 3.48 4.69 -3.07
N VAL A 24 2.81 3.59 -3.44
CA VAL A 24 2.37 2.56 -2.49
C VAL A 24 3.34 1.39 -2.56
N VAL A 25 4.05 1.13 -1.47
CA VAL A 25 5.02 0.03 -1.38
C VAL A 25 4.37 -1.17 -0.72
N GLY A 26 4.34 -2.29 -1.47
CA GLY A 26 3.69 -3.53 -1.05
C GLY A 26 2.22 -3.59 -1.44
N ILE A 27 1.92 -4.10 -2.64
CA ILE A 27 0.56 -4.27 -3.17
C ILE A 27 -0.05 -5.64 -2.84
N GLY A 28 0.04 -6.04 -1.57
CA GLY A 28 -0.84 -7.05 -0.97
C GLY A 28 -2.25 -6.49 -0.74
N PRO A 29 -3.14 -7.21 -0.06
CA PRO A 29 -4.53 -6.76 0.15
C PRO A 29 -4.64 -5.35 0.78
N VAL A 30 -3.79 -5.03 1.78
CA VAL A 30 -3.75 -3.70 2.42
C VAL A 30 -3.28 -2.63 1.43
N GLY A 31 -2.17 -2.92 0.71
CA GLY A 31 -1.63 -1.96 -0.26
C GLY A 31 -2.56 -1.70 -1.45
N LEU A 32 -3.30 -2.72 -1.92
CA LEU A 32 -4.31 -2.53 -2.95
C LEU A 32 -5.42 -1.59 -2.48
N MET A 33 -5.80 -1.65 -1.21
CA MET A 33 -6.76 -0.70 -0.63
C MET A 33 -6.16 0.69 -0.41
N ALA A 34 -4.85 0.79 -0.17
CA ALA A 34 -4.16 2.08 -0.17
C ALA A 34 -4.10 2.69 -1.59
N VAL A 35 -3.88 1.87 -2.63
CA VAL A 35 -3.98 2.32 -4.03
C VAL A 35 -5.36 2.87 -4.33
N ALA A 36 -6.43 2.12 -4.02
CA ALA A 36 -7.81 2.56 -4.20
C ALA A 36 -8.12 3.85 -3.44
N GLY A 37 -7.69 3.94 -2.19
CA GLY A 37 -7.89 5.14 -1.37
C GLY A 37 -7.15 6.37 -1.90
N ALA A 38 -5.91 6.21 -2.38
CA ALA A 38 -5.14 7.29 -3.01
C ALA A 38 -5.78 7.77 -4.32
N ALA A 39 -6.25 6.85 -5.15
CA ALA A 39 -6.98 7.18 -6.38
C ALA A 39 -8.27 7.95 -6.08
N LEU A 40 -9.05 7.51 -5.07
CA LEU A 40 -10.27 8.20 -4.64
C LEU A 40 -10.01 9.61 -4.07
N ARG A 41 -8.81 9.86 -3.53
CA ARG A 41 -8.39 11.20 -3.10
C ARG A 41 -7.84 12.07 -4.22
N GLY A 42 -7.75 11.55 -5.44
CA GLY A 42 -7.36 12.32 -6.61
C GLY A 42 -5.84 12.39 -6.82
N ALA A 43 -5.09 11.37 -6.43
CA ALA A 43 -3.68 11.25 -6.80
C ALA A 43 -3.54 11.34 -8.33
N ALA A 44 -2.68 12.24 -8.84
CA ALA A 44 -2.47 12.44 -10.27
C ALA A 44 -1.61 11.33 -10.88
N ARG A 45 -0.62 10.85 -10.13
CA ARG A 45 0.23 9.73 -10.50
C ARG A 45 0.36 8.76 -9.34
N LEU A 46 0.18 7.48 -9.61
CA LEU A 46 0.10 6.47 -8.57
C LEU A 46 0.96 5.26 -8.92
N PHE A 47 2.11 5.19 -8.28
CA PHE A 47 3.03 4.06 -8.37
C PHE A 47 2.62 2.96 -7.40
N ALA A 48 2.56 1.72 -7.88
CA ALA A 48 2.23 0.55 -7.08
C ALA A 48 3.39 -0.46 -7.14
N VAL A 49 4.07 -0.68 -6.00
CA VAL A 49 5.27 -1.51 -5.91
C VAL A 49 4.92 -2.94 -5.52
N GLY A 50 5.20 -3.88 -6.42
CA GLY A 50 5.00 -5.31 -6.19
C GLY A 50 5.38 -6.16 -7.38
N SER A 51 5.40 -7.49 -7.23
CA SER A 51 5.87 -8.41 -8.28
C SER A 51 4.87 -9.48 -8.70
N ARG A 52 3.74 -9.65 -7.96
CA ARG A 52 2.73 -10.64 -8.32
C ARG A 52 1.80 -10.10 -9.40
N PRO A 53 1.62 -10.82 -10.54
CA PRO A 53 0.81 -10.34 -11.66
C PRO A 53 -0.63 -10.01 -11.25
N VAL A 54 -1.28 -10.88 -10.49
CA VAL A 54 -2.67 -10.66 -10.03
C VAL A 54 -2.81 -9.38 -9.19
N CYS A 55 -1.80 -9.06 -8.36
CA CYS A 55 -1.79 -7.83 -7.59
C CYS A 55 -1.53 -6.60 -8.47
N ALA A 56 -0.66 -6.72 -9.48
CA ALA A 56 -0.38 -5.64 -10.42
C ALA A 56 -1.62 -5.29 -11.27
N GLU A 57 -2.36 -6.29 -11.73
CA GLU A 57 -3.62 -6.10 -12.45
C GLU A 57 -4.70 -5.45 -11.55
N ALA A 58 -4.85 -5.95 -10.33
CA ALA A 58 -5.76 -5.35 -9.35
C ALA A 58 -5.37 -3.90 -9.02
N ALA A 59 -4.07 -3.60 -8.87
CA ALA A 59 -3.60 -2.24 -8.62
C ALA A 59 -3.96 -1.29 -9.77
N LYS A 60 -3.77 -1.71 -11.03
CA LYS A 60 -4.21 -0.94 -12.21
C LYS A 60 -5.71 -0.70 -12.20
N ALA A 61 -6.50 -1.72 -11.90
CA ALA A 61 -7.96 -1.61 -11.81
C ALA A 61 -8.41 -0.66 -10.68
N TYR A 62 -7.62 -0.51 -9.62
CA TYR A 62 -7.84 0.46 -8.54
C TYR A 62 -7.26 1.85 -8.81
N GLY A 63 -6.65 2.07 -9.98
CA GLY A 63 -6.19 3.39 -10.42
C GLY A 63 -4.68 3.61 -10.36
N ALA A 64 -3.86 2.57 -10.16
CA ALA A 64 -2.42 2.71 -10.30
C ALA A 64 -2.05 3.06 -11.76
N THR A 65 -1.27 4.11 -11.94
CA THR A 65 -0.79 4.54 -13.25
C THR A 65 0.45 3.78 -13.69
N ASP A 66 1.26 3.37 -12.74
CA ASP A 66 2.54 2.69 -12.95
C ASP A 66 2.71 1.52 -11.99
N ILE A 67 3.22 0.41 -12.49
CA ILE A 67 3.66 -0.72 -11.67
C ILE A 67 5.18 -0.69 -11.59
N ILE A 68 5.70 -0.78 -10.37
CA ILE A 68 7.11 -0.88 -10.06
C ILE A 68 7.40 -2.30 -9.57
N ASN A 69 8.21 -3.03 -10.33
CA ASN A 69 8.53 -4.42 -10.00
C ASN A 69 9.90 -4.50 -9.32
N TYR A 70 9.91 -4.81 -8.02
CA TYR A 70 11.16 -4.94 -7.25
C TYR A 70 12.08 -6.09 -7.70
N ARG A 71 11.59 -7.00 -8.56
CA ARG A 71 12.41 -8.05 -9.18
C ARG A 71 13.17 -7.57 -10.42
N GLU A 72 12.82 -6.42 -10.94
CA GLU A 72 13.42 -5.83 -12.14
C GLU A 72 14.50 -4.80 -11.81
N GLY A 73 14.74 -4.55 -10.52
CA GLY A 73 15.77 -3.65 -10.05
C GLY A 73 15.37 -2.84 -8.80
N ASP A 74 16.23 -1.92 -8.44
CA ASP A 74 16.01 -1.04 -7.28
C ASP A 74 14.77 -0.17 -7.48
N ILE A 75 13.85 -0.22 -6.51
CA ILE A 75 12.57 0.49 -6.61
C ILE A 75 12.73 2.01 -6.51
N VAL A 76 13.73 2.50 -5.79
CA VAL A 76 14.01 3.93 -5.69
C VAL A 76 14.45 4.45 -7.04
N GLN A 77 15.38 3.76 -7.70
CA GLN A 77 15.84 4.12 -9.04
C GLN A 77 14.69 4.14 -10.04
N GLN A 78 13.86 3.08 -10.08
CA GLN A 78 12.71 3.03 -10.97
C GLN A 78 11.73 4.19 -10.76
N VAL A 79 11.48 4.58 -9.50
CA VAL A 79 10.60 5.72 -9.17
C VAL A 79 11.26 7.04 -9.57
N LEU A 80 12.55 7.23 -9.25
CA LEU A 80 13.27 8.45 -9.58
C LEU A 80 13.38 8.68 -11.09
N GLU A 81 13.66 7.64 -11.87
CA GLU A 81 13.66 7.71 -13.34
C GLU A 81 12.31 8.19 -13.89
N LYS A 82 11.23 7.60 -13.40
CA LYS A 82 9.87 7.94 -13.81
C LYS A 82 9.40 9.33 -13.32
N THR A 83 10.08 9.90 -12.34
CA THR A 83 9.81 11.23 -11.79
C THR A 83 10.90 12.25 -12.12
N HIS A 84 11.75 11.96 -13.12
CA HIS A 84 12.85 12.86 -13.55
C HIS A 84 13.80 13.27 -12.40
N GLY A 85 14.02 12.39 -11.44
CA GLY A 85 14.85 12.61 -10.27
C GLY A 85 14.17 13.37 -9.11
N TYR A 86 12.93 13.84 -9.28
CA TYR A 86 12.25 14.62 -8.23
C TYR A 86 11.69 13.79 -7.08
N GLY A 87 11.40 12.50 -7.31
CA GLY A 87 10.72 11.64 -6.35
C GLY A 87 9.21 11.90 -6.27
N VAL A 88 8.59 11.39 -5.22
CA VAL A 88 7.12 11.44 -5.03
C VAL A 88 6.72 12.35 -3.88
N ASP A 89 5.50 12.88 -3.91
CA ASP A 89 4.96 13.71 -2.82
C ASP A 89 4.63 12.86 -1.59
N ARG A 90 4.12 11.65 -1.80
CA ARG A 90 3.64 10.76 -0.75
C ARG A 90 4.13 9.34 -0.94
N VAL A 91 4.54 8.69 0.15
CA VAL A 91 4.83 7.25 0.18
C VAL A 91 3.93 6.57 1.21
N ILE A 92 3.34 5.44 0.83
CA ILE A 92 2.55 4.60 1.74
C ILE A 92 3.23 3.25 1.86
N LEU A 93 3.63 2.89 3.08
CA LEU A 93 4.25 1.61 3.39
C LEU A 93 3.17 0.62 3.87
N ALA A 94 2.81 -0.33 3.01
CA ALA A 94 1.82 -1.37 3.27
C ALA A 94 2.41 -2.79 3.17
N GLY A 95 3.73 -2.90 3.02
CA GLY A 95 4.48 -4.14 2.96
C GLY A 95 5.99 -3.89 2.91
N GLY A 96 6.76 -4.96 2.95
CA GLY A 96 8.23 -4.90 2.99
C GLY A 96 8.80 -5.04 4.41
N ASP A 97 10.03 -4.67 4.57
CA ASP A 97 10.85 -4.79 5.77
C ASP A 97 11.52 -3.44 6.15
N ASN A 98 12.56 -3.48 6.97
CA ASN A 98 13.30 -2.29 7.40
C ASN A 98 13.95 -1.52 6.24
N ASP A 99 14.40 -2.21 5.19
CA ASP A 99 15.00 -1.56 4.02
C ASP A 99 13.95 -0.79 3.20
N THR A 100 12.71 -1.25 3.22
CA THR A 100 11.60 -0.55 2.58
C THR A 100 11.36 0.84 3.17
N PHE A 101 11.60 1.00 4.48
CA PHE A 101 11.54 2.32 5.11
C PHE A 101 12.64 3.25 4.61
N LEU A 102 13.87 2.74 4.51
CA LEU A 102 14.99 3.45 3.91
C LEU A 102 14.68 3.88 2.47
N GLN A 103 14.14 2.98 1.67
CA GLN A 103 13.72 3.27 0.30
C GLN A 103 12.65 4.36 0.23
N ALA A 104 11.68 4.36 1.16
CA ALA A 104 10.66 5.41 1.24
C ALA A 104 11.27 6.80 1.48
N VAL A 105 12.24 6.89 2.38
CA VAL A 105 12.94 8.16 2.65
C VAL A 105 13.70 8.65 1.42
N ASN A 106 14.29 7.72 0.63
CA ASN A 106 15.06 8.06 -0.56
C ASN A 106 14.18 8.54 -1.73
N MET A 107 12.95 8.01 -1.85
CA MET A 107 12.07 8.36 -2.97
C MET A 107 11.12 9.52 -2.68
N VAL A 108 10.89 9.89 -1.40
CA VAL A 108 9.99 11.00 -1.07
C VAL A 108 10.69 12.34 -1.20
N LYS A 109 10.03 13.32 -1.81
CA LYS A 109 10.53 14.69 -1.96
C LYS A 109 10.79 15.38 -0.61
N PRO A 110 11.64 16.41 -0.53
CA PRO A 110 11.59 17.37 0.57
C PRO A 110 10.17 17.92 0.76
N GLY A 111 9.72 18.03 2.01
CA GLY A 111 8.35 18.43 2.34
C GLY A 111 7.29 17.34 2.17
N GLY A 112 7.66 16.16 1.65
CA GLY A 112 6.74 15.05 1.43
C GLY A 112 6.43 14.23 2.70
N TYR A 113 5.49 13.30 2.57
CA TYR A 113 4.99 12.50 3.69
C TYR A 113 5.16 11.01 3.46
N ILE A 114 5.48 10.29 4.52
CA ILE A 114 5.53 8.83 4.57
C ILE A 114 4.48 8.35 5.59
N GLY A 115 3.48 7.61 5.11
CA GLY A 115 2.47 6.94 5.93
C GLY A 115 2.79 5.47 6.07
N ASN A 116 2.99 4.98 7.30
CA ASN A 116 3.32 3.58 7.55
C ASN A 116 2.17 2.84 8.25
N VAL A 117 1.72 1.75 7.65
CA VAL A 117 0.75 0.77 8.21
C VAL A 117 1.31 -0.65 8.23
N ASN A 118 2.63 -0.78 8.13
CA ASN A 118 3.35 -2.05 8.12
C ASN A 118 4.25 -2.20 9.35
N TYR A 119 4.52 -3.44 9.76
CA TYR A 119 5.43 -3.75 10.88
C TYR A 119 6.91 -3.51 10.59
N LEU A 120 7.29 -3.35 9.31
CA LEU A 120 8.66 -3.10 8.86
C LEU A 120 9.68 -4.21 9.22
N GLY A 121 9.24 -5.45 9.30
CA GLY A 121 10.11 -6.60 9.57
C GLY A 121 10.36 -6.85 11.06
N SER A 122 11.63 -6.99 11.47
CA SER A 122 12.05 -7.33 12.82
C SER A 122 13.28 -6.53 13.23
N GLY A 123 13.64 -6.56 14.52
CA GLY A 123 14.78 -5.85 15.09
C GLY A 123 14.35 -4.63 15.91
N ASP A 124 15.32 -4.00 16.57
CA ASP A 124 15.08 -2.94 17.54
C ASP A 124 15.04 -1.54 16.92
N TYR A 125 15.49 -1.39 15.66
CA TYR A 125 15.68 -0.09 15.04
C TYR A 125 15.22 -0.06 13.59
N VAL A 126 14.65 1.06 13.19
CA VAL A 126 14.47 1.46 11.80
C VAL A 126 15.46 2.59 11.52
N ARG A 127 16.33 2.39 10.53
CA ARG A 127 17.38 3.36 10.19
C ARG A 127 16.82 4.44 9.27
N ILE A 128 17.10 5.70 9.60
CA ILE A 128 16.78 6.85 8.76
C ILE A 128 18.09 7.38 8.15
N PRO A 129 18.25 7.41 6.81
CA PRO A 129 19.45 7.92 6.17
C PRO A 129 19.53 9.44 6.37
N ARG A 130 20.62 9.90 6.98
CA ARG A 130 20.78 11.29 7.40
C ARG A 130 20.75 12.29 6.24
N VAL A 131 21.44 11.96 5.15
CA VAL A 131 21.57 12.87 3.99
C VAL A 131 20.24 12.94 3.23
N GLU A 132 19.66 11.80 2.90
CA GLU A 132 18.42 11.68 2.13
C GLU A 132 17.21 12.22 2.91
N TRP A 133 17.28 12.18 4.23
CA TRP A 133 16.33 12.87 5.10
C TRP A 133 16.57 14.39 5.19
N GLY A 134 17.56 14.89 4.41
CA GLY A 134 17.92 16.30 4.42
C GLY A 134 18.59 16.76 5.71
N CYS A 135 19.34 15.88 6.38
CA CYS A 135 19.96 16.12 7.70
C CYS A 135 18.96 16.58 8.77
N GLY A 136 17.68 16.13 8.67
CA GLY A 136 16.60 16.59 9.52
C GLY A 136 15.96 17.93 9.11
N MET A 137 16.44 18.55 8.03
CA MET A 137 15.97 19.86 7.54
C MET A 137 15.17 19.76 6.23
N GLY A 138 14.97 18.55 5.71
CA GLY A 138 14.23 18.32 4.47
C GLY A 138 12.71 18.38 4.62
N HIS A 139 12.19 18.68 5.81
CA HIS A 139 10.76 18.74 6.14
C HIS A 139 9.97 17.46 5.79
N LYS A 140 10.65 16.32 5.67
CA LYS A 140 9.99 15.03 5.42
C LYS A 140 9.24 14.57 6.66
N THR A 141 7.96 14.33 6.54
CA THR A 141 7.10 13.90 7.64
C THR A 141 6.91 12.38 7.61
N ILE A 142 7.09 11.73 8.76
CA ILE A 142 6.90 10.30 8.93
C ILE A 142 5.78 10.10 9.94
N ARG A 143 4.73 9.39 9.54
CA ARG A 143 3.61 9.03 10.41
C ARG A 143 3.37 7.52 10.31
N GLY A 144 3.04 6.90 11.41
CA GLY A 144 2.68 5.49 11.46
C GLY A 144 1.66 5.23 12.54
N GLY A 145 0.96 4.13 12.44
CA GLY A 145 0.01 3.73 13.48
C GLY A 145 -0.98 2.66 13.02
N LEU A 146 -1.63 2.05 14.01
CA LEU A 146 -2.77 1.19 13.78
C LEU A 146 -3.97 2.03 13.35
N MET A 147 -4.76 1.50 12.41
CA MET A 147 -5.95 2.18 11.94
C MET A 147 -6.96 2.37 13.08
N PRO A 148 -7.55 3.55 13.23
CA PRO A 148 -8.63 3.75 14.18
C PRO A 148 -9.83 2.91 13.75
N GLY A 149 -10.36 2.10 14.65
CA GLY A 149 -11.56 1.31 14.43
C GLY A 149 -12.85 2.13 14.57
N GLY A 150 -13.93 1.42 14.77
CA GLY A 150 -15.21 1.98 15.14
C GLY A 150 -16.24 2.00 14.02
N ARG A 151 -17.50 2.09 14.44
CA ARG A 151 -18.68 1.97 13.57
C ARG A 151 -18.69 3.02 12.46
N LEU A 152 -18.47 4.28 12.82
CA LEU A 152 -18.54 5.39 11.84
C LEU A 152 -17.54 5.22 10.68
N ARG A 153 -16.33 4.71 10.96
CA ARG A 153 -15.36 4.42 9.92
C ARG A 153 -15.84 3.31 8.99
N MET A 154 -16.40 2.26 9.56
CA MET A 154 -16.91 1.13 8.79
C MET A 154 -18.11 1.53 7.93
N GLU A 155 -19.01 2.35 8.44
CA GLU A 155 -20.16 2.88 7.69
C GLU A 155 -19.73 3.73 6.49
N LYS A 156 -18.71 4.58 6.66
CA LYS A 156 -18.15 5.37 5.53
C LYS A 156 -17.54 4.49 4.45
N LEU A 157 -16.84 3.44 4.84
CA LEU A 157 -16.23 2.50 3.87
C LEU A 157 -17.31 1.64 3.18
N ALA A 158 -18.33 1.21 3.93
CA ALA A 158 -19.48 0.49 3.38
C ALA A 158 -20.21 1.35 2.32
N ALA A 159 -20.42 2.63 2.60
CA ALA A 159 -21.05 3.55 1.65
C ALA A 159 -20.26 3.66 0.33
N LEU A 160 -18.93 3.60 0.36
CA LEU A 160 -18.12 3.57 -0.86
C LEU A 160 -18.36 2.28 -1.68
N MET A 161 -18.57 1.15 -1.00
CA MET A 161 -18.88 -0.13 -1.65
C MET A 161 -20.31 -0.14 -2.20
N GLU A 162 -21.29 0.30 -1.43
CA GLU A 162 -22.70 0.38 -1.79
C GLU A 162 -22.95 1.27 -3.02
N THR A 163 -22.21 2.37 -3.12
CA THR A 163 -22.29 3.30 -4.25
C THR A 163 -21.41 2.90 -5.45
N GLY A 164 -20.74 1.75 -5.39
CA GLY A 164 -19.85 1.26 -6.45
C GLY A 164 -18.54 2.06 -6.62
N ARG A 165 -18.21 2.94 -5.67
CA ARG A 165 -16.96 3.72 -5.69
C ARG A 165 -15.74 2.87 -5.30
N LEU A 166 -15.96 1.77 -4.57
CA LEU A 166 -14.93 0.83 -4.16
C LEU A 166 -15.42 -0.60 -4.37
N ASP A 167 -14.85 -1.30 -5.32
CA ASP A 167 -15.10 -2.73 -5.56
C ASP A 167 -14.06 -3.58 -4.84
N THR A 168 -14.43 -4.15 -3.70
CA THR A 168 -13.56 -5.05 -2.91
C THR A 168 -13.57 -6.50 -3.40
N SER A 169 -14.44 -6.88 -4.33
CA SER A 169 -14.56 -8.25 -4.85
C SER A 169 -13.27 -8.69 -5.55
N ARG A 170 -12.53 -7.76 -6.14
CA ARG A 170 -11.23 -8.01 -6.79
C ARG A 170 -10.14 -8.53 -5.85
N LEU A 171 -10.31 -8.38 -4.53
CA LEU A 171 -9.39 -8.96 -3.55
C LEU A 171 -9.61 -10.47 -3.39
N LEU A 172 -10.81 -10.98 -3.68
CA LEU A 172 -11.22 -12.35 -3.39
C LEU A 172 -10.88 -13.26 -4.59
N THR A 173 -9.68 -13.82 -4.59
CA THR A 173 -9.17 -14.63 -5.71
C THR A 173 -9.47 -16.13 -5.57
N HIS A 174 -9.60 -16.63 -4.34
CA HIS A 174 -9.83 -18.05 -4.05
C HIS A 174 -11.03 -18.20 -3.12
N ARG A 175 -11.95 -19.10 -3.48
CA ARG A 175 -13.18 -19.35 -2.72
C ARG A 175 -13.25 -20.82 -2.33
N PHE A 176 -13.46 -21.05 -1.07
CA PHE A 176 -13.66 -22.36 -0.47
C PHE A 176 -15.08 -22.47 0.07
N GLN A 177 -15.70 -23.64 -0.04
CA GLN A 177 -17.05 -23.90 0.48
C GLN A 177 -16.94 -24.84 1.68
N GLY A 178 -17.52 -24.46 2.81
CA GLY A 178 -17.55 -25.23 4.03
C GLY A 178 -16.36 -24.96 4.98
N PHE A 179 -16.65 -25.11 6.26
CA PHE A 179 -15.66 -24.83 7.34
C PHE A 179 -14.46 -25.78 7.30
N GLU A 180 -14.62 -26.98 6.79
CA GLU A 180 -13.57 -28.00 6.63
C GLU A 180 -12.38 -27.54 5.79
N HIS A 181 -12.56 -26.52 4.93
CA HIS A 181 -11.51 -25.94 4.10
C HIS A 181 -10.78 -24.76 4.76
N MET A 182 -11.06 -24.45 6.03
CA MET A 182 -10.45 -23.32 6.73
C MET A 182 -8.92 -23.43 6.80
N GLU A 183 -8.42 -24.62 7.15
CA GLU A 183 -6.97 -24.88 7.23
C GLU A 183 -6.29 -24.71 5.87
N GLU A 184 -6.87 -25.25 4.82
CA GLU A 184 -6.38 -25.13 3.44
C GLU A 184 -6.27 -23.64 3.02
N ALA A 185 -7.30 -22.85 3.30
CA ALA A 185 -7.30 -21.41 3.02
C ALA A 185 -6.21 -20.66 3.80
N LEU A 186 -5.96 -21.05 5.05
CA LEU A 186 -4.88 -20.45 5.87
C LEU A 186 -3.50 -20.83 5.37
N LEU A 187 -3.28 -22.08 4.99
CA LEU A 187 -2.02 -22.55 4.40
C LEU A 187 -1.75 -21.85 3.07
N LEU A 188 -2.76 -21.69 2.24
CA LEU A 188 -2.64 -20.93 0.99
C LEU A 188 -2.19 -19.49 1.23
N MET A 189 -2.66 -18.83 2.30
CA MET A 189 -2.20 -17.49 2.68
C MET A 189 -0.74 -17.47 3.14
N LYS A 190 -0.23 -18.55 3.73
CA LYS A 190 1.18 -18.71 4.13
C LYS A 190 2.07 -18.87 2.90
N ASP A 191 1.67 -19.71 1.95
CA ASP A 191 2.44 -20.05 0.75
C ASP A 191 2.47 -18.91 -0.28
N LYS A 192 1.44 -18.07 -0.30
CA LYS A 192 1.29 -16.89 -1.15
C LYS A 192 1.59 -17.14 -2.63
N PRO A 193 0.88 -18.05 -3.30
CA PRO A 193 1.08 -18.28 -4.72
C PRO A 193 0.85 -17.00 -5.53
N ARG A 194 1.35 -17.00 -6.78
CA ARG A 194 1.40 -15.78 -7.61
C ARG A 194 0.04 -15.22 -8.01
N ASP A 195 -0.99 -16.06 -8.00
CA ASP A 195 -2.39 -15.77 -8.35
C ASP A 195 -3.27 -15.47 -7.13
N LEU A 196 -2.69 -15.51 -5.92
CA LEU A 196 -3.43 -15.23 -4.68
C LEU A 196 -3.36 -13.74 -4.30
N ILE A 197 -4.51 -13.13 -4.05
CA ILE A 197 -4.62 -11.90 -3.27
C ILE A 197 -5.19 -12.26 -1.88
N LYS A 198 -6.41 -12.77 -1.83
CA LYS A 198 -7.07 -13.17 -0.58
C LYS A 198 -8.00 -14.36 -0.81
N PRO A 199 -7.89 -15.46 -0.01
CA PRO A 199 -8.89 -16.51 0.02
C PRO A 199 -10.08 -16.10 0.88
N VAL A 200 -11.22 -16.70 0.62
CA VAL A 200 -12.43 -16.62 1.44
C VAL A 200 -13.02 -18.01 1.63
N VAL A 201 -13.48 -18.32 2.84
CA VAL A 201 -14.24 -19.51 3.15
C VAL A 201 -15.71 -19.09 3.33
N ILE A 202 -16.59 -19.73 2.59
CA ILE A 202 -18.05 -19.50 2.63
C ILE A 202 -18.64 -20.65 3.44
N LEU A 203 -19.36 -20.33 4.51
CA LEU A 203 -19.97 -21.29 5.43
C LEU A 203 -21.36 -21.69 4.97
#